data_f1bfdbb2b2730b2b778af7bbb944676a
#
_entry.id   f1bfdbb2b2730b2b778af7bbb944676a
#
_cell.length_a   1.000
_cell.length_b   1.000
_cell.length_c   1.000
_cell.angle_alpha   90.00
_cell.angle_beta   90.00
_cell.angle_gamma   90.00
#
_symmetry.space_group_name_H-M   'P 1'
#
loop_
_entity.id
_entity.type
_entity.pdbx_description
1 polymer ?
#
loop_
_entity_poly.entity_id
_entity_poly.type
_entity_poly.pdbx_seq_one_letter_code
_entity_poly.pdbx_strand_id
1 'polypeptide(L)' 'MELQDFIKKFASQFDTMDASEMTADVEFKALDEWSSLMALSIIAMVDEEYGVAIKGKDIRESETIEDLFNVVKSLK' A
#
# COMPACT_ATOMS: atom_id res chain seq x y z
N MET A 1 -8.81 2.40 -11.72
CA MET A 1 -7.86 1.84 -10.74
C MET A 1 -8.48 0.61 -10.11
N GLU A 2 -7.80 -0.51 -10.20
CA GLU A 2 -8.32 -1.80 -9.74
C GLU A 2 -7.65 -2.20 -8.43
N LEU A 3 -8.44 -2.73 -7.48
CA LEU A 3 -7.91 -3.16 -6.18
C LEU A 3 -6.85 -4.26 -6.35
N GLN A 4 -7.10 -5.23 -7.22
CA GLN A 4 -6.15 -6.32 -7.44
C GLN A 4 -4.82 -5.82 -7.99
N ASP A 5 -4.86 -4.83 -8.87
CA ASP A 5 -3.67 -4.24 -9.42
C ASP A 5 -2.89 -3.48 -8.35
N PHE A 6 -3.62 -2.76 -7.50
CA PHE A 6 -3.02 -2.06 -6.37
C PHE A 6 -2.32 -3.04 -5.41
N ILE A 7 -2.99 -4.16 -5.11
CA ILE A 7 -2.43 -5.19 -4.24
C ILE A 7 -1.13 -5.74 -4.83
N LYS A 8 -1.09 -6.00 -6.13
CA LYS A 8 0.12 -6.52 -6.78
C LYS A 8 1.26 -5.53 -6.66
N LYS A 9 0.99 -4.26 -6.88
CA LYS A 9 2.02 -3.22 -6.79
C LYS A 9 2.48 -3.02 -5.36
N PHE A 10 1.54 -3.11 -4.41
CA PHE A 10 1.85 -3.02 -3.00
C PHE A 10 2.78 -4.18 -2.59
N ALA A 11 2.41 -5.40 -2.98
CA ALA A 11 3.19 -6.58 -2.64
C ALA A 11 4.59 -6.55 -3.24
N SER A 12 4.74 -5.93 -4.41
CA SER A 12 6.03 -5.86 -5.09
C SER A 12 7.07 -5.06 -4.30
N GLN A 13 6.64 -4.26 -3.32
CA GLN A 13 7.56 -3.50 -2.48
C GLN A 13 8.17 -4.37 -1.38
N PHE A 14 7.64 -5.56 -1.16
CA PHE A 14 8.12 -6.48 -0.13
C PHE A 14 9.01 -7.55 -0.78
N ASP A 15 10.12 -7.89 -0.11
CA ASP A 15 11.07 -8.86 -0.65
C ASP A 15 10.62 -10.30 -0.48
N THR A 16 9.92 -10.61 0.60
CA THR A 16 9.61 -12.00 0.95
C THR A 16 8.16 -12.40 0.76
N MET A 17 7.30 -11.45 0.37
CA MET A 17 5.89 -11.74 0.16
C MET A 17 5.51 -11.52 -1.30
N ASP A 18 4.63 -12.38 -1.81
CA ASP A 18 4.12 -12.18 -3.16
C ASP A 18 2.63 -11.79 -3.11
N ALA A 19 2.09 -11.45 -4.28
CA ALA A 19 0.72 -10.96 -4.38
C ALA A 19 -0.32 -11.98 -3.91
N SER A 20 0.01 -13.27 -3.97
CA SER A 20 -0.93 -14.32 -3.56
C SER A 20 -1.11 -14.36 -2.04
N GLU A 21 -0.14 -13.81 -1.29
CA GLU A 21 -0.19 -13.76 0.16
C GLU A 21 -0.82 -12.47 0.67
N MET A 22 -1.01 -11.50 -0.21
CA MET A 22 -1.59 -10.21 0.13
C MET A 22 -3.03 -10.14 -0.31
N THR A 23 -3.93 -9.89 0.63
CA THR A 23 -5.35 -9.71 0.34
C THR A 23 -5.77 -8.32 0.79
N ALA A 24 -6.97 -7.91 0.38
CA ALA A 24 -7.46 -6.57 0.69
C ALA A 24 -7.53 -6.28 2.19
N ASP A 25 -7.76 -7.30 3.00
CA ASP A 25 -7.93 -7.16 4.44
C ASP A 25 -6.65 -7.36 5.24
N VAL A 26 -5.51 -7.48 4.59
CA VAL A 26 -4.23 -7.61 5.29
C VAL A 26 -3.92 -6.32 6.05
N GLU A 27 -3.62 -6.47 7.33
CA GLU A 27 -3.18 -5.35 8.17
C GLU A 27 -1.68 -5.17 7.96
N PHE A 28 -1.32 -4.42 6.94
CA PHE A 28 0.05 -4.35 6.45
C PHE A 28 1.03 -3.79 7.48
N LYS A 29 0.57 -2.96 8.40
CA LYS A 29 1.46 -2.38 9.41
C LYS A 29 1.86 -3.41 10.47
N ALA A 30 1.18 -4.55 10.53
CA ALA A 30 1.51 -5.63 11.45
C ALA A 30 2.49 -6.64 10.85
N LEU A 31 2.83 -6.50 9.58
CA LEU A 31 3.77 -7.40 8.92
C LEU A 31 5.19 -7.20 9.43
N ASP A 32 5.94 -8.29 9.54
CA ASP A 32 7.31 -8.25 10.05
C ASP A 32 8.23 -7.34 9.23
N GLU A 33 8.00 -7.27 7.92
CA GLU A 33 8.82 -6.43 7.05
C GLU A 33 8.42 -4.95 7.10
N TRP A 34 7.33 -4.61 7.76
CA TRP A 34 6.88 -3.24 7.79
C TRP A 34 7.85 -2.36 8.60
N SER A 35 8.17 -1.21 8.05
CA SER A 35 9.07 -0.25 8.67
C SER A 35 8.79 1.13 8.08
N SER A 36 9.44 2.16 8.64
CA SER A 36 9.34 3.49 8.06
C SER A 36 9.84 3.53 6.63
N LEU A 37 10.85 2.71 6.33
CA LEU A 37 11.39 2.63 4.98
C LEU A 37 10.37 2.04 4.02
N MET A 38 9.65 1.01 4.47
CA MET A 38 8.59 0.43 3.66
C MET A 38 7.47 1.45 3.40
N ALA A 39 7.14 2.25 4.41
CA ALA A 39 6.14 3.30 4.24
C ALA A 39 6.54 4.28 3.15
N LEU A 40 7.82 4.67 3.12
CA LEU A 40 8.33 5.55 2.08
C LEU A 40 8.27 4.90 0.71
N SER A 41 8.57 3.61 0.64
CA SER A 41 8.49 2.86 -0.62
C SER A 41 7.06 2.83 -1.15
N ILE A 42 6.09 2.65 -0.27
CA ILE A 42 4.68 2.64 -0.68
C ILE A 42 4.26 4.03 -1.16
N ILE A 43 4.67 5.08 -0.47
CA ILE A 43 4.38 6.45 -0.89
C ILE A 43 4.94 6.71 -2.29
N ALA A 44 6.18 6.31 -2.52
CA ALA A 44 6.82 6.48 -3.83
C ALA A 44 6.12 5.67 -4.92
N MET A 45 5.72 4.44 -4.60
CA MET A 45 5.02 3.59 -5.55
C MET A 45 3.68 4.20 -5.97
N VAL A 46 2.93 4.72 -5.00
CA VAL A 46 1.62 5.33 -5.29
C VAL A 46 1.78 6.56 -6.18
N ASP A 47 2.81 7.36 -5.91
CA ASP A 47 3.09 8.54 -6.73
C ASP A 47 3.45 8.14 -8.17
N GLU A 48 4.33 7.15 -8.32
CA GLU A 48 4.77 6.70 -9.64
C GLU A 48 3.68 6.02 -10.44
N GLU A 49 2.89 5.16 -9.79
CA GLU A 49 1.92 4.33 -10.51
C GLU A 49 0.58 5.00 -10.71
N TYR A 50 0.20 5.88 -9.81
CA TYR A 50 -1.14 6.49 -9.84
C TYR A 50 -1.13 8.01 -9.88
N GLY A 51 0.03 8.61 -9.73
CA GLY A 51 0.13 10.07 -9.72
C GLY A 51 -0.53 10.72 -8.51
N VAL A 52 -0.60 10.00 -7.40
CA VAL A 52 -1.24 10.48 -6.17
C VAL A 52 -0.18 10.63 -5.09
N ALA A 53 -0.16 11.80 -4.47
CA ALA A 53 0.79 12.10 -3.39
C ALA A 53 0.13 11.83 -2.03
N ILE A 54 0.25 10.60 -1.53
CA ILE A 54 -0.20 10.28 -0.18
C ILE A 54 0.91 10.65 0.81
N LYS A 55 0.52 10.77 2.07
CA LYS A 55 1.44 11.18 3.13
C LYS A 55 1.49 10.12 4.22
N GLY A 56 2.46 10.25 5.11
CA GLY A 56 2.57 9.33 6.24
C GLY A 56 1.31 9.26 7.07
N LYS A 57 0.59 10.38 7.19
CA LYS A 57 -0.68 10.42 7.90
C LYS A 57 -1.70 9.46 7.29
N ASP A 58 -1.76 9.42 5.95
CA ASP A 58 -2.70 8.55 5.26
C ASP A 58 -2.41 7.08 5.56
N ILE A 59 -1.13 6.73 5.64
CA ILE A 59 -0.73 5.37 5.98
C ILE A 59 -1.07 5.06 7.43
N ARG A 60 -0.81 6.00 8.34
CA ARG A 60 -1.10 5.78 9.76
C ARG A 60 -2.58 5.58 10.03
N GLU A 61 -3.43 6.23 9.26
CA GLU A 61 -4.88 6.14 9.42
C GLU A 61 -5.49 4.93 8.72
N SER A 62 -4.72 4.26 7.88
CA SER A 62 -5.18 3.06 7.18
C SER A 62 -4.75 1.82 7.96
N GLU A 63 -5.63 0.85 8.10
CA GLU A 63 -5.31 -0.40 8.79
C GLU A 63 -5.02 -1.51 7.77
N THR A 64 -5.80 -1.59 6.71
CA THR A 64 -5.68 -2.64 5.71
C THR A 64 -5.25 -2.05 4.37
N ILE A 65 -4.84 -2.93 3.46
CA ILE A 65 -4.49 -2.52 2.11
C ILE A 65 -5.69 -1.86 1.43
N GLU A 66 -6.89 -2.41 1.66
CA GLU A 66 -8.11 -1.83 1.09
C GLU A 66 -8.36 -0.41 1.62
N ASP A 67 -8.09 -0.17 2.92
CA ASP A 67 -8.23 1.17 3.48
C ASP A 67 -7.34 2.16 2.75
N LEU A 68 -6.08 1.78 2.52
CA LEU A 68 -5.16 2.64 1.80
C LEU A 68 -5.56 2.81 0.34
N PHE A 69 -6.04 1.74 -0.28
CA PHE A 69 -6.57 1.80 -1.64
C PHE A 69 -7.70 2.83 -1.75
N ASN A 70 -8.61 2.83 -0.79
CA ASN A 70 -9.73 3.77 -0.79
C ASN A 70 -9.27 5.21 -0.65
N VAL A 71 -8.23 5.45 0.14
CA VAL A 71 -7.64 6.79 0.27
C VAL A 71 -7.06 7.23 -1.07
N VAL A 72 -6.27 6.37 -1.71
CA VAL A 72 -5.66 6.67 -3.00
C VAL A 72 -6.73 6.95 -4.04
N LYS A 73 -7.77 6.12 -4.05
CA LYS A 73 -8.87 6.26 -4.99
C LYS A 73 -9.60 7.59 -4.81
N SER A 74 -9.77 8.02 -3.56
CA SER A 74 -10.48 9.27 -3.28
C SER A 74 -9.65 10.50 -3.66
N LEU A 75 -8.33 10.38 -3.70
CA LEU A 75 -7.44 11.47 -4.05
C LEU A 75 -7.14 11.53 -5.54
N LYS A 76 -7.48 10.49 -6.26
CA LYS A 76 -7.26 10.41 -7.71
C LYS A 76 -8.41 11.08 -8.55
#